data_d9c48d53fd17b4b863d1daf5b37b7fff
#
_entry.id   d9c48d53fd17b4b863d1daf5b37b7fff
#
_cell.length_a   1.000
_cell.length_b   1.000
_cell.length_c   1.000
_cell.angle_alpha   90.00
_cell.angle_beta   90.00
_cell.angle_gamma   90.00
#
_symmetry.space_group_name_H-M   'P 1'
#
loop_
_entity.id
_entity.type
_entity.pdbx_description
1 polymer ?
#
loop_
_entity_poly.entity_id
_entity_poly.type
_entity_poly.pdbx_seq_one_letter_code
_entity_poly.pdbx_strand_id
1 'polypeptide(L)' 'MPIQYKIDVLAALKEKGYTSARIRNEKLIGQATLQRLRHKQSVSFEVLAKLCELLECNIGDILEYTEEEKT' A
#
# COMPACT_ATOMS: atom_id res chain seq x y z
N MET A 1 4.69 10.42 -11.20
CA MET A 1 5.36 9.16 -11.47
C MET A 1 4.48 8.24 -12.26
N PRO A 2 5.07 7.48 -13.18
CA PRO A 2 4.26 6.55 -13.97
C PRO A 2 3.77 5.34 -13.19
N ILE A 3 4.31 5.10 -12.02
CA ILE A 3 3.85 4.01 -11.18
C ILE A 3 2.86 4.55 -10.15
N GLN A 4 1.72 3.91 -10.05
CA GLN A 4 0.68 4.38 -9.15
C GLN A 4 -0.04 3.19 -8.53
N TYR A 5 -0.80 3.46 -7.49
CA TYR A 5 -1.55 2.41 -6.81
C TYR A 5 -2.82 2.11 -7.60
N LYS A 6 -3.05 0.84 -7.83
CA LYS A 6 -4.27 0.39 -8.50
C LYS A 6 -5.46 0.39 -7.56
N ILE A 7 -5.18 0.22 -6.26
CA ILE A 7 -6.23 0.09 -5.28
C ILE A 7 -5.97 1.05 -4.13
N ASP A 8 -6.99 1.25 -3.30
CA ASP A 8 -6.82 1.98 -2.06
C ASP A 8 -6.28 0.97 -1.05
N VAL A 9 -4.98 1.03 -0.81
CA VAL A 9 -4.31 0.04 0.02
C VAL A 9 -4.91 -0.02 1.42
N LEU A 10 -5.18 1.15 2.01
CA LEU A 10 -5.72 1.18 3.36
C LEU A 10 -7.11 0.59 3.41
N ALA A 11 -7.92 0.85 2.40
CA ALA A 11 -9.26 0.27 2.34
C ALA A 11 -9.17 -1.25 2.17
N ALA A 12 -8.23 -1.71 1.33
CA ALA A 12 -8.06 -3.13 1.12
C ALA A 12 -7.61 -3.83 2.40
N LEU A 13 -6.71 -3.19 3.15
CA LEU A 13 -6.26 -3.75 4.42
C LEU A 13 -7.42 -3.84 5.40
N LYS A 14 -8.25 -2.80 5.43
CA LYS A 14 -9.40 -2.78 6.33
C LYS A 14 -10.36 -3.91 6.00
N GLU A 15 -10.56 -4.18 4.72
CA GLU A 15 -11.43 -5.25 4.32
C GLU A 15 -10.91 -6.61 4.76
N LYS A 16 -9.59 -6.73 4.89
CA LYS A 16 -8.98 -7.96 5.37
C LYS A 16 -8.93 -8.02 6.88
N GLY A 17 -9.46 -7.00 7.55
CA GLY A 17 -9.46 -6.98 9.00
C GLY A 17 -8.30 -6.23 9.61
N TYR A 18 -7.47 -5.60 8.80
CA TYR A 18 -6.32 -4.84 9.30
C TYR A 18 -6.70 -3.38 9.39
N THR A 19 -7.38 -3.03 10.47
CA THR A 19 -7.73 -1.62 10.71
C THR A 19 -6.50 -0.83 11.10
N SER A 20 -6.61 0.49 11.06
CA SER A 20 -5.50 1.35 11.46
C SER A 20 -5.07 1.07 12.90
N ALA A 21 -6.05 0.86 13.78
CA ALA A 21 -5.74 0.57 15.18
C ALA A 21 -4.99 -0.75 15.31
N ARG A 22 -5.40 -1.77 14.57
CA ARG A 22 -4.74 -3.06 14.63
C ARG A 22 -3.33 -2.98 14.08
N ILE A 23 -3.16 -2.27 12.97
CA ILE A 23 -1.85 -2.12 12.37
C ILE A 23 -0.91 -1.43 13.33
N ARG A 24 -1.39 -0.40 14.03
CA ARG A 24 -0.56 0.32 14.98
C ARG A 24 -0.26 -0.54 16.21
N ASN A 25 -1.27 -1.22 16.73
CA ASN A 25 -1.10 -2.02 17.92
C ASN A 25 -0.16 -3.19 17.71
N GLU A 26 -0.24 -3.81 16.55
CA GLU A 26 0.62 -4.94 16.24
C GLU A 26 1.90 -4.52 15.53
N LYS A 27 2.06 -3.22 15.32
CA LYS A 27 3.26 -2.66 14.70
C LYS A 27 3.56 -3.30 13.37
N LEU A 28 2.52 -3.53 12.60
CA LEU A 28 2.68 -4.15 11.28
C LEU A 28 3.33 -3.18 10.29
N ILE A 29 2.91 -1.92 10.36
CA ILE A 29 3.41 -0.89 9.46
C ILE A 29 3.65 0.36 10.31
N GLY A 30 4.75 1.05 10.05
CA GLY A 30 5.07 2.25 10.79
C GLY A 30 4.13 3.41 10.47
N GLN A 31 4.04 4.36 11.39
CA GLN A 31 3.15 5.51 11.21
C GLN A 31 3.52 6.33 9.99
N ALA A 32 4.82 6.56 9.78
CA ALA A 32 5.26 7.34 8.62
C ALA A 32 4.86 6.65 7.34
N THR A 33 4.96 5.33 7.31
CA THR A 33 4.60 4.56 6.13
C THR A 33 3.10 4.61 5.90
N LEU A 34 2.31 4.55 6.97
CA LEU A 34 0.86 4.66 6.84
C LEU A 34 0.48 6.01 6.23
N GLN A 35 1.17 7.07 6.63
CA GLN A 35 0.91 8.39 6.06
C GLN A 35 1.23 8.40 4.57
N ARG A 36 2.33 7.77 4.17
CA ARG A 36 2.67 7.71 2.76
C ARG A 36 1.62 6.95 1.97
N LEU A 37 1.13 5.86 2.52
CA LEU A 37 0.08 5.08 1.85
C LEU A 37 -1.21 5.89 1.75
N ARG A 38 -1.52 6.64 2.80
CA ARG A 38 -2.73 7.46 2.79
C ARG A 38 -2.66 8.53 1.70
N HIS A 39 -1.48 9.08 1.48
CA HIS A 39 -1.29 10.12 0.47
C HIS A 39 -0.83 9.54 -0.86
N LYS A 40 -0.83 8.21 -0.98
CA LYS A 40 -0.49 7.52 -2.23
C LYS A 40 0.93 7.84 -2.67
N GLN A 41 1.81 7.94 -1.70
CA GLN A 41 3.23 8.17 -1.98
C GLN A 41 3.96 6.84 -2.05
N SER A 42 5.16 6.87 -2.61
CA SER A 42 5.95 5.67 -2.77
C SER A 42 6.43 5.15 -1.42
N VAL A 43 6.64 3.85 -1.35
CA VAL A 43 7.13 3.20 -0.13
C VAL A 43 8.24 2.24 -0.54
N SER A 44 8.97 1.72 0.44
CA SER A 44 10.08 0.84 0.16
C SER A 44 9.59 -0.52 -0.33
N PHE A 45 10.52 -1.27 -0.93
CA PHE A 45 10.19 -2.62 -1.37
C PHE A 45 9.80 -3.51 -0.20
N GLU A 46 10.41 -3.28 0.97
CA GLU A 46 10.08 -4.06 2.15
C GLU A 46 8.62 -3.84 2.55
N VAL A 47 8.17 -2.60 2.46
CA VAL A 47 6.78 -2.29 2.77
C VAL A 47 5.87 -2.95 1.74
N LEU A 48 6.25 -2.88 0.47
CA LEU A 48 5.44 -3.50 -0.58
C LEU A 48 5.33 -5.00 -0.36
N ALA A 49 6.44 -5.63 0.03
CA ALA A 49 6.41 -7.06 0.31
C ALA A 49 5.47 -7.36 1.48
N LYS A 50 5.50 -6.51 2.51
CA LYS A 50 4.62 -6.69 3.64
C LYS A 50 3.16 -6.56 3.22
N LEU A 51 2.86 -5.59 2.36
CA LEU A 51 1.50 -5.40 1.88
C LEU A 51 1.03 -6.61 1.08
N CYS A 52 1.90 -7.14 0.23
CA CYS A 52 1.54 -8.34 -0.52
C CYS A 52 1.23 -9.49 0.41
N GLU A 53 2.02 -9.61 1.47
CA GLU A 53 1.82 -10.67 2.43
C GLU A 53 0.50 -10.51 3.19
N LEU A 54 0.23 -9.30 3.66
CA LEU A 54 -0.98 -9.04 4.42
C LEU A 54 -2.22 -9.17 3.56
N LEU A 55 -2.15 -8.71 2.31
CA LEU A 55 -3.29 -8.76 1.40
C LEU A 55 -3.36 -10.08 0.64
N GLU A 56 -2.31 -10.91 0.77
CA GLU A 56 -2.27 -12.20 0.09
C GLU A 56 -2.46 -12.03 -1.41
N CYS A 57 -1.68 -11.13 -1.97
CA CYS A 57 -1.78 -10.83 -3.40
C CYS A 57 -0.39 -10.53 -3.95
N ASN A 58 -0.32 -10.33 -5.26
CA ASN A 58 0.93 -10.00 -5.91
C ASN A 58 1.09 -8.50 -6.02
N ILE A 59 2.33 -8.06 -6.24
CA ILE A 59 2.60 -6.64 -6.35
C ILE A 59 1.80 -6.01 -7.49
N GLY A 60 1.57 -6.76 -8.56
CA GLY A 60 0.80 -6.26 -9.68
C GLY A 60 -0.66 -5.99 -9.35
N ASP A 61 -1.15 -6.52 -8.23
CA ASP A 61 -2.50 -6.24 -7.78
C ASP A 61 -2.57 -4.93 -7.02
N ILE A 62 -1.43 -4.43 -6.58
CA ILE A 62 -1.37 -3.21 -5.78
C ILE A 62 -0.93 -2.02 -6.61
N LEU A 63 0.05 -2.21 -7.47
CA LEU A 63 0.65 -1.14 -8.25
C LEU A 63 0.51 -1.42 -9.74
N GLU A 64 0.60 -0.35 -10.52
CA GLU A 64 0.61 -0.48 -11.96
C GLU A 64 1.50 0.59 -12.55
N TYR A 65 2.07 0.28 -13.71
CA TYR A 65 2.85 1.24 -14.46
C TYR A 65 1.95 1.81 -15.56
N THR A 66 1.87 3.10 -15.61
CA THR A 66 1.09 3.76 -16.65
C THR A 66 1.98 4.76 -17.33
N GLU A 67 2.12 4.64 -18.62
CA GLU A 67 2.92 5.61 -19.35
C GLU A 67 2.17 6.92 -19.37
N GLU A 68 2.72 7.93 -18.71
CA GLU A 68 2.07 9.19 -18.64
C GLU A 68 2.07 9.84 -19.93
N GLU A 69 0.96 10.41 -20.23
CA GLU A 69 0.88 11.15 -21.39
C GLU A 69 1.63 12.32 -21.29
N LYS A 70 2.33 12.71 -21.72
CA LYS A 70 3.00 13.73 -21.44
C LYS A 70 2.68 14.73 -21.93
N THR A 71 2.28 15.05 -21.87
CA THR A 71 2.07 15.79 -22.23
C THR A 71 2.19 16.56 -22.17
#